data_91146fd31783390c565c6d992cd9eb3c
#
_entry.id   91146fd31783390c565c6d992cd9eb3c
#
_cell.length_a   1.000
_cell.length_b   1.000
_cell.length_c   1.000
_cell.angle_alpha   90.00
_cell.angle_beta   90.00
_cell.angle_gamma   90.00
#
_symmetry.space_group_name_H-M   'P 1'
#
loop_
_entity.id
_entity.type
_entity.pdbx_description
1 polymer ?
#
loop_
_entity_poly.entity_id
_entity_poly.type
_entity_poly.pdbx_seq_one_letter_code
_entity_poly.pdbx_strand_id
1 'polypeptide(L)'
;TQNARMIMDIPQVLKDAPPVLEVRGEVYMARSDFQRLNETQAQARAKLFSNPRNAAAGSLRQLDAEITRSRPLKFFAYAWGELSNPLGASQSEVLKIFSKLGFAINPLTLTCQSVAQLIEHYQHISALRADLDYDIDGVVYKIDELALQQRLGERSTTPRWAIAHKFAAETAWTDLEAIDIQVGRTGALSPVARLVPVTVGGVVVSNATLHNEDYISGVDSNGAQLRAGRYILPG
;
A
#
# COMPACT_ATOMS: atom_id res chain seq x y z
N THR A 1 0.37 19.76 -4.33
CA THR A 1 -0.89 20.50 -4.10
C THR A 1 -1.71 20.69 -5.37
N GLN A 2 -1.14 21.14 -6.49
CA GLN A 2 -1.90 21.26 -7.75
C GLN A 2 -2.40 19.90 -8.22
N ASN A 3 -1.56 18.87 -8.22
CA ASN A 3 -1.95 17.53 -8.65
C ASN A 3 -3.08 16.92 -7.82
N ALA A 4 -3.11 17.14 -6.50
CA ALA A 4 -4.20 16.66 -5.65
C ALA A 4 -5.56 17.27 -6.05
N ARG A 5 -5.59 18.51 -6.53
CA ARG A 5 -6.81 19.17 -7.04
C ARG A 5 -7.35 18.55 -8.32
N MET A 6 -6.52 17.78 -9.04
CA MET A 6 -6.91 17.11 -10.27
C MET A 6 -7.60 15.77 -10.03
N ILE A 7 -7.58 15.27 -8.78
CA ILE A 7 -8.25 14.02 -8.40
C ILE A 7 -9.73 14.31 -8.16
N MET A 8 -10.59 13.74 -9.00
CA MET A 8 -12.03 14.01 -8.98
C MET A 8 -12.73 13.55 -7.70
N ASP A 9 -12.21 12.50 -7.06
CA ASP A 9 -12.73 11.97 -5.78
C ASP A 9 -12.43 12.87 -4.58
N ILE A 10 -11.60 13.92 -4.74
CA ILE A 10 -11.31 14.86 -3.68
C ILE A 10 -12.22 16.07 -3.84
N PRO A 11 -13.15 16.34 -2.90
CA PRO A 11 -14.04 17.49 -2.98
C PRO A 11 -13.26 18.80 -3.03
N GLN A 12 -13.59 19.67 -3.98
CA GLN A 12 -12.93 20.97 -4.14
C GLN A 12 -13.52 22.04 -3.19
N VAL A 13 -14.74 21.83 -2.72
CA VAL A 13 -15.45 22.71 -1.78
C VAL A 13 -16.10 21.84 -0.72
N LEU A 14 -15.85 22.15 0.54
CA LEU A 14 -16.45 21.48 1.69
C LEU A 14 -17.53 22.40 2.28
N LYS A 15 -18.74 21.89 2.41
CA LYS A 15 -19.82 22.58 3.13
C LYS A 15 -19.84 22.11 4.57
N ASP A 16 -20.06 23.05 5.50
CA ASP A 16 -20.17 22.76 6.94
C ASP A 16 -18.91 22.10 7.55
N ALA A 17 -17.77 22.28 6.92
CA ALA A 17 -16.48 21.81 7.44
C ALA A 17 -15.91 22.82 8.45
N PRO A 18 -15.09 22.36 9.43
CA PRO A 18 -14.36 23.27 10.31
C PRO A 18 -13.39 24.15 9.50
N PRO A 19 -13.02 25.34 10.01
CA PRO A 19 -12.11 26.28 9.32
C PRO A 19 -10.77 25.66 8.94
N VAL A 20 -10.25 24.74 9.76
CA VAL A 20 -9.05 23.94 9.45
C VAL A 20 -9.42 22.45 9.52
N LEU A 21 -9.20 21.76 8.43
CA LEU A 21 -9.42 20.33 8.29
C LEU A 21 -8.34 19.71 7.38
N GLU A 22 -7.37 19.04 7.98
CA GLU A 22 -6.42 18.21 7.24
C GLU A 22 -6.97 16.78 7.11
N VAL A 23 -7.30 16.36 5.88
CA VAL A 23 -7.74 14.98 5.59
C VAL A 23 -6.59 14.18 5.01
N ARG A 24 -6.34 13.01 5.57
CA ARG A 24 -5.34 12.04 5.09
C ARG A 24 -6.01 10.85 4.45
N GLY A 25 -5.44 10.39 3.34
CA GLY A 25 -6.00 9.29 2.58
C GLY A 25 -4.98 8.65 1.66
N GLU A 26 -5.42 7.63 0.94
CA GLU A 26 -4.63 6.93 -0.06
C GLU A 26 -5.14 7.29 -1.45
N VAL A 27 -4.23 7.71 -2.33
CA VAL A 27 -4.49 7.86 -3.76
C VAL A 27 -4.18 6.54 -4.44
N TYR A 28 -5.13 6.01 -5.17
CA TYR A 28 -4.98 4.72 -5.85
C TYR A 28 -5.53 4.78 -7.27
N MET A 29 -5.26 3.73 -8.04
CA MET A 29 -5.84 3.51 -9.36
C MET A 29 -6.56 2.16 -9.34
N ALA A 30 -7.79 2.10 -9.83
CA ALA A 30 -8.52 0.87 -9.96
C ALA A 30 -7.85 -0.05 -10.99
N ARG A 31 -7.97 -1.38 -10.82
CA ARG A 31 -7.39 -2.36 -11.77
C ARG A 31 -7.97 -2.20 -13.17
N SER A 32 -9.27 -1.99 -13.28
CA SER A 32 -9.96 -1.73 -14.55
C SER A 32 -9.48 -0.44 -15.23
N ASP A 33 -9.23 0.61 -14.45
CA ASP A 33 -8.69 1.88 -14.93
C ASP A 33 -7.23 1.75 -15.38
N PHE A 34 -6.44 0.99 -14.64
CA PHE A 34 -5.05 0.68 -14.96
C PHE A 34 -4.93 -0.09 -16.29
N GLN A 35 -5.79 -1.07 -16.52
CA GLN A 35 -5.82 -1.82 -17.78
C GLN A 35 -6.10 -0.89 -18.97
N ARG A 36 -7.15 -0.06 -18.88
CA ARG A 36 -7.48 0.92 -19.92
C ARG A 36 -6.35 1.93 -20.16
N LEU A 37 -5.69 2.37 -19.09
CA LEU A 37 -4.54 3.26 -19.20
C LEU A 37 -3.40 2.59 -19.97
N ASN A 38 -3.05 1.35 -19.65
CA ASN A 38 -1.99 0.63 -20.34
C ASN A 38 -2.34 0.29 -21.79
N GLU A 39 -3.60 0.01 -22.11
CA GLU A 39 -4.07 -0.14 -23.50
C GLU A 39 -3.84 1.15 -24.30
N THR A 40 -4.19 2.30 -23.72
CA THR A 40 -3.95 3.62 -24.35
C THR A 40 -2.45 3.89 -24.52
N GLN A 41 -1.62 3.56 -23.54
CA GLN A 41 -0.16 3.69 -23.64
C GLN A 41 0.41 2.78 -24.74
N ALA A 42 -0.07 1.54 -24.84
CA ALA A 42 0.34 0.62 -25.90
C ALA A 42 0.02 1.15 -27.31
N GLN A 43 -1.20 1.66 -27.50
CA GLN A 43 -1.61 2.29 -28.78
C GLN A 43 -0.73 3.49 -29.12
N ALA A 44 -0.36 4.30 -28.12
CA ALA A 44 0.55 5.43 -28.29
C ALA A 44 2.03 5.03 -28.37
N ARG A 45 2.38 3.72 -28.31
CA ARG A 45 3.76 3.20 -28.26
C ARG A 45 4.57 3.82 -27.10
N ALA A 46 3.89 4.19 -26.01
CA ALA A 46 4.51 4.75 -24.82
C ALA A 46 4.86 3.63 -23.81
N LYS A 47 5.67 3.97 -22.81
CA LYS A 47 6.06 3.03 -21.76
C LYS A 47 4.85 2.61 -20.94
N LEU A 48 4.65 1.30 -20.78
CA LEU A 48 3.62 0.72 -19.92
C LEU A 48 3.98 0.86 -18.45
N PHE A 49 2.96 0.97 -17.62
CA PHE A 49 3.11 0.91 -16.17
C PHE A 49 3.15 -0.55 -15.71
N SER A 50 3.96 -0.83 -14.70
CA SER A 50 4.17 -2.20 -14.19
C SER A 50 3.02 -2.71 -13.31
N ASN A 51 2.37 -1.82 -12.57
CA ASN A 51 1.25 -2.13 -11.69
C ASN A 51 0.43 -0.87 -11.35
N PRO A 52 -0.80 -1.02 -10.81
CA PRO A 52 -1.68 0.10 -10.45
C PRO A 52 -1.04 1.07 -9.44
N ARG A 53 -0.29 0.56 -8.44
CA ARG A 53 0.35 1.37 -7.41
C ARG A 53 1.41 2.31 -8.00
N ASN A 54 2.27 1.78 -8.87
CA ASN A 54 3.30 2.58 -9.55
C ASN A 54 2.66 3.57 -10.54
N ALA A 55 1.59 3.17 -11.22
CA ALA A 55 0.83 4.06 -12.10
C ALA A 55 0.21 5.23 -11.33
N ALA A 56 -0.42 4.97 -10.17
CA ALA A 56 -0.98 6.00 -9.31
C ALA A 56 0.11 6.94 -8.78
N ALA A 57 1.19 6.40 -8.19
CA ALA A 57 2.29 7.19 -7.64
C ALA A 57 2.98 8.04 -8.71
N GLY A 58 3.23 7.48 -9.90
CA GLY A 58 3.81 8.20 -11.03
C GLY A 58 2.89 9.29 -11.56
N SER A 59 1.60 9.03 -11.64
CA SER A 59 0.59 9.99 -12.10
C SER A 59 0.41 11.17 -11.14
N LEU A 60 0.56 10.95 -9.82
CA LEU A 60 0.45 12.01 -8.82
C LEU A 60 1.70 12.91 -8.76
N ARG A 61 2.85 12.42 -9.22
CA ARG A 61 4.15 13.13 -9.16
C ARG A 61 4.50 13.88 -10.46
N GLN A 62 3.52 14.16 -11.31
CA GLN A 62 3.74 14.89 -12.56
C GLN A 62 4.06 16.37 -12.28
N LEU A 63 4.94 16.93 -13.09
CA LEU A 63 5.22 18.38 -13.06
C LEU A 63 4.04 19.16 -13.64
N ASP A 64 3.43 18.63 -14.69
CA ASP A 64 2.22 19.16 -15.32
C ASP A 64 0.98 18.52 -14.70
N ALA A 65 0.14 19.34 -14.06
CA ALA A 65 -1.08 18.90 -13.41
C ALA A 65 -2.15 18.37 -14.40
N GLU A 66 -2.11 18.78 -15.67
CA GLU A 66 -3.03 18.28 -16.70
C GLU A 66 -2.78 16.80 -17.00
N ILE A 67 -1.53 16.34 -16.91
CA ILE A 67 -1.22 14.92 -17.01
C ILE A 67 -1.89 14.17 -15.85
N THR A 68 -1.82 14.70 -14.62
CA THR A 68 -2.51 14.11 -13.46
C THR A 68 -4.02 14.10 -13.67
N ARG A 69 -4.61 15.18 -14.22
CA ARG A 69 -6.05 15.27 -14.54
C ARG A 69 -6.49 14.19 -15.51
N SER A 70 -5.66 13.87 -16.49
CA SER A 70 -5.97 12.83 -17.49
C SER A 70 -5.90 11.39 -16.92
N ARG A 71 -5.42 11.22 -15.68
CA ARG A 71 -5.26 9.92 -15.04
C ARG A 71 -6.48 9.58 -14.16
N PRO A 72 -7.01 8.36 -14.23
CA PRO A 72 -8.16 7.93 -13.44
C PRO A 72 -7.76 7.61 -12.01
N LEU A 73 -7.27 8.63 -11.28
CA LEU A 73 -6.90 8.51 -9.88
C LEU A 73 -8.12 8.59 -8.99
N LYS A 74 -8.14 7.74 -7.97
CA LYS A 74 -9.17 7.68 -6.92
C LYS A 74 -8.55 7.93 -5.55
N PHE A 75 -9.39 8.23 -4.57
CA PHE A 75 -8.95 8.58 -3.22
C PHE A 75 -9.86 7.96 -2.17
N PHE A 76 -9.27 7.33 -1.15
CA PHE A 76 -9.96 6.94 0.08
C PHE A 76 -9.43 7.74 1.26
N ALA A 77 -10.31 8.46 1.96
CA ALA A 77 -9.97 9.11 3.22
C ALA A 77 -9.99 8.08 4.36
N TYR A 78 -8.98 8.10 5.24
CA TYR A 78 -8.89 7.14 6.35
C TYR A 78 -8.40 7.74 7.67
N ALA A 79 -7.92 8.99 7.67
CA ALA A 79 -7.40 9.67 8.85
C ALA A 79 -7.43 11.19 8.65
N TRP A 80 -7.03 11.91 9.67
CA TRP A 80 -6.89 13.36 9.67
C TRP A 80 -5.59 13.79 10.35
N GLY A 81 -5.22 15.02 10.15
CA GLY A 81 -4.15 15.70 10.84
C GLY A 81 -4.68 16.86 11.66
N GLU A 82 -4.33 18.09 11.29
CA GLU A 82 -4.74 19.29 11.99
C GLU A 82 -6.24 19.54 11.85
N LEU A 83 -6.90 19.84 12.98
CA LEU A 83 -8.31 20.20 13.08
C LEU A 83 -8.49 21.42 13.96
N SER A 84 -9.28 22.40 13.52
CA SER A 84 -9.66 23.53 14.38
C SER A 84 -10.68 23.15 15.45
N ASN A 85 -11.55 22.16 15.18
CA ASN A 85 -12.56 21.66 16.11
C ASN A 85 -12.67 20.12 15.99
N PRO A 86 -12.87 19.39 17.12
CA PRO A 86 -13.13 17.95 17.07
C PRO A 86 -14.33 17.63 16.17
N LEU A 87 -14.22 16.60 15.35
CA LEU A 87 -15.30 16.14 14.47
C LEU A 87 -16.21 15.10 15.13
N GLY A 88 -15.73 14.38 16.15
CA GLY A 88 -16.48 13.33 16.81
C GLY A 88 -15.67 12.72 17.96
N ALA A 89 -16.26 11.75 18.66
CA ALA A 89 -15.65 11.04 19.79
C ALA A 89 -14.97 9.73 19.35
N SER A 90 -15.24 9.26 18.13
CA SER A 90 -14.71 7.99 17.63
C SER A 90 -14.18 8.11 16.20
N GLN A 91 -13.27 7.19 15.83
CA GLN A 91 -12.75 7.03 14.48
C GLN A 91 -13.87 6.82 13.45
N SER A 92 -14.85 5.98 13.80
CA SER A 92 -16.00 5.68 12.95
C SER A 92 -16.91 6.88 12.73
N GLU A 93 -17.12 7.72 13.74
CA GLU A 93 -17.88 8.98 13.59
C GLU A 93 -17.18 9.95 12.65
N VAL A 94 -15.86 10.14 12.81
CA VAL A 94 -15.08 11.02 11.92
C VAL A 94 -15.15 10.54 10.48
N LEU A 95 -15.04 9.23 10.21
CA LEU A 95 -15.17 8.69 8.86
C LEU A 95 -16.57 8.93 8.27
N LYS A 96 -17.63 8.81 9.08
CA LYS A 96 -19.00 9.18 8.65
C LYS A 96 -19.12 10.66 8.27
N ILE A 97 -18.43 11.54 9.02
CA ILE A 97 -18.39 12.97 8.71
C ILE A 97 -17.62 13.21 7.40
N PHE A 98 -16.48 12.55 7.18
CA PHE A 98 -15.77 12.63 5.91
C PHE A 98 -16.67 12.22 4.73
N SER A 99 -17.44 11.15 4.89
CA SER A 99 -18.40 10.73 3.86
C SER A 99 -19.48 11.83 3.60
N LYS A 100 -19.99 12.47 4.66
CA LYS A 100 -20.94 13.61 4.51
C LYS A 100 -20.30 14.82 3.84
N LEU A 101 -19.00 15.05 4.04
CA LEU A 101 -18.24 16.11 3.39
C LEU A 101 -17.89 15.79 1.94
N GLY A 102 -18.24 14.59 1.44
CA GLY A 102 -18.04 14.16 0.06
C GLY A 102 -16.77 13.35 -0.19
N PHE A 103 -16.00 12.99 0.84
CA PHE A 103 -14.85 12.10 0.67
C PHE A 103 -15.30 10.63 0.54
N ALA A 104 -14.70 9.90 -0.36
CA ALA A 104 -14.86 8.46 -0.44
C ALA A 104 -14.17 7.77 0.75
N ILE A 105 -14.88 6.85 1.39
CA ILE A 105 -14.38 5.99 2.47
C ILE A 105 -14.39 4.55 1.96
N ASN A 106 -13.40 3.77 2.34
CA ASN A 106 -13.36 2.36 1.92
C ASN A 106 -14.62 1.63 2.44
N PRO A 107 -15.44 1.04 1.54
CA PRO A 107 -16.71 0.40 1.92
C PRO A 107 -16.52 -0.85 2.80
N LEU A 108 -15.32 -1.43 2.85
CA LEU A 108 -14.99 -2.58 3.70
C LEU A 108 -14.62 -2.16 5.14
N THR A 109 -14.68 -0.86 5.47
CA THR A 109 -14.46 -0.40 6.84
C THR A 109 -15.59 -0.85 7.75
N LEU A 110 -15.24 -1.53 8.85
CA LEU A 110 -16.20 -2.07 9.81
C LEU A 110 -15.75 -1.79 11.24
N THR A 111 -16.70 -1.45 12.13
CA THR A 111 -16.45 -1.39 13.57
C THR A 111 -16.80 -2.74 14.19
N CYS A 112 -15.81 -3.37 14.85
CA CYS A 112 -15.95 -4.68 15.49
C CYS A 112 -16.00 -4.54 17.01
N GLN A 113 -16.77 -5.41 17.68
CA GLN A 113 -16.95 -5.42 19.13
C GLN A 113 -16.09 -6.49 19.84
N SER A 114 -15.43 -7.36 19.06
CA SER A 114 -14.60 -8.44 19.62
C SER A 114 -13.45 -8.80 18.67
N VAL A 115 -12.43 -9.46 19.19
CA VAL A 115 -11.32 -10.01 18.41
C VAL A 115 -11.83 -11.06 17.41
N ALA A 116 -12.82 -11.85 17.78
CA ALA A 116 -13.42 -12.83 16.87
C ALA A 116 -14.00 -12.17 15.61
N GLN A 117 -14.76 -11.09 15.78
CA GLN A 117 -15.28 -10.31 14.65
C GLN A 117 -14.17 -9.68 13.80
N LEU A 118 -13.07 -9.20 14.41
CA LEU A 118 -11.92 -8.69 13.67
C LEU A 118 -11.32 -9.76 12.76
N ILE A 119 -11.11 -10.97 13.28
CA ILE A 119 -10.52 -12.08 12.52
C ILE A 119 -11.48 -12.56 11.43
N GLU A 120 -12.77 -12.68 11.72
CA GLU A 120 -13.79 -13.04 10.73
C GLU A 120 -13.81 -12.02 9.58
N HIS A 121 -13.82 -10.72 9.89
CA HIS A 121 -13.80 -9.68 8.88
C HIS A 121 -12.49 -9.68 8.06
N TYR A 122 -11.33 -9.93 8.70
CA TYR A 122 -10.06 -10.11 8.01
C TYR A 122 -10.12 -11.27 7.01
N GLN A 123 -10.66 -12.42 7.41
CA GLN A 123 -10.81 -13.59 6.53
C GLN A 123 -11.75 -13.27 5.36
N HIS A 124 -12.85 -12.57 5.62
CA HIS A 124 -13.78 -12.11 4.58
C HIS A 124 -13.09 -11.21 3.56
N ILE A 125 -12.34 -10.19 4.02
CA ILE A 125 -11.59 -9.28 3.12
C ILE A 125 -10.51 -10.05 2.34
N SER A 126 -9.82 -10.99 3.00
CA SER A 126 -8.82 -11.84 2.34
C SER A 126 -9.42 -12.68 1.21
N ALA A 127 -10.63 -13.21 1.40
CA ALA A 127 -11.35 -13.96 0.36
C ALA A 127 -11.81 -13.06 -0.80
N LEU A 128 -12.24 -11.83 -0.51
CA LEU A 128 -12.67 -10.86 -1.52
C LEU A 128 -11.50 -10.21 -2.29
N ARG A 129 -10.25 -10.36 -1.84
CA ARG A 129 -9.08 -9.66 -2.38
C ARG A 129 -8.94 -9.77 -3.90
N ALA A 130 -9.23 -10.94 -4.46
CA ALA A 130 -9.13 -11.18 -5.91
C ALA A 130 -10.18 -10.41 -6.71
N ASP A 131 -11.37 -10.22 -6.14
CA ASP A 131 -12.54 -9.62 -6.80
C ASP A 131 -12.57 -8.09 -6.66
N LEU A 132 -11.75 -7.52 -5.77
CA LEU A 132 -11.68 -6.07 -5.60
C LEU A 132 -11.05 -5.41 -6.84
N ASP A 133 -11.62 -4.30 -7.26
CA ASP A 133 -11.07 -3.47 -8.36
C ASP A 133 -9.88 -2.59 -7.91
N TYR A 134 -9.25 -2.91 -6.78
CA TYR A 134 -8.04 -2.27 -6.27
C TYR A 134 -7.20 -3.25 -5.44
N ASP A 135 -5.89 -3.02 -5.39
CA ASP A 135 -4.97 -3.88 -4.67
C ASP A 135 -4.91 -3.53 -3.20
N ILE A 136 -4.94 -4.58 -2.35
CA ILE A 136 -4.74 -4.47 -0.91
C ILE A 136 -3.70 -5.49 -0.45
N ASP A 137 -2.91 -5.13 0.56
CA ASP A 137 -1.85 -5.97 1.13
C ASP A 137 -2.13 -6.37 2.59
N GLY A 138 -3.27 -5.96 3.13
CA GLY A 138 -3.72 -6.23 4.49
C GLY A 138 -4.82 -5.30 4.94
N VAL A 139 -5.10 -5.35 6.24
CA VAL A 139 -6.03 -4.47 6.93
C VAL A 139 -5.32 -3.70 8.04
N VAL A 140 -5.90 -2.60 8.48
CA VAL A 140 -5.41 -1.83 9.64
C VAL A 140 -6.50 -1.80 10.68
N TYR A 141 -6.21 -2.34 11.86
CA TYR A 141 -7.07 -2.20 13.03
C TYR A 141 -6.74 -0.90 13.75
N LYS A 142 -7.75 -0.19 14.19
CA LYS A 142 -7.61 1.03 14.98
C LYS A 142 -8.55 0.97 16.17
N ILE A 143 -8.13 1.49 17.31
CA ILE A 143 -9.04 1.73 18.43
C ILE A 143 -10.07 2.78 17.99
N ASP A 144 -11.36 2.50 18.14
CA ASP A 144 -12.42 3.39 17.66
C ASP A 144 -12.57 4.65 18.54
N GLU A 145 -12.50 4.53 19.87
CA GLU A 145 -12.62 5.63 20.81
C GLU A 145 -11.39 6.54 20.81
N LEU A 146 -11.55 7.82 20.47
CA LEU A 146 -10.44 8.76 20.35
C LEU A 146 -9.76 9.08 21.69
N ALA A 147 -10.50 9.06 22.80
CA ALA A 147 -9.92 9.24 24.12
C ALA A 147 -8.94 8.09 24.48
N LEU A 148 -9.24 6.86 24.05
CA LEU A 148 -8.33 5.73 24.20
C LEU A 148 -7.14 5.83 23.27
N GLN A 149 -7.31 6.29 22.03
CA GLN A 149 -6.19 6.57 21.13
C GLN A 149 -5.20 7.56 21.76
N GLN A 150 -5.73 8.65 22.32
CA GLN A 150 -4.93 9.66 23.01
C GLN A 150 -4.19 9.09 24.24
N ARG A 151 -4.86 8.25 25.04
CA ARG A 151 -4.23 7.56 26.20
C ARG A 151 -3.09 6.63 25.81
N LEU A 152 -3.25 5.87 24.72
CA LEU A 152 -2.23 4.96 24.21
C LEU A 152 -1.04 5.73 23.60
N GLY A 153 -1.32 6.87 23.02
CA GLY A 153 -0.32 7.77 22.44
C GLY A 153 0.36 7.19 21.20
N GLU A 154 1.49 7.81 20.87
CA GLU A 154 2.27 7.48 19.68
C GLU A 154 3.72 7.14 20.05
N ARG A 155 4.38 6.36 19.22
CA ARG A 155 5.84 6.23 19.18
C ARG A 155 6.39 7.26 18.18
N SER A 156 7.70 7.38 18.08
CA SER A 156 8.33 8.32 17.14
C SER A 156 7.88 8.15 15.68
N THR A 157 7.49 6.94 15.27
CA THR A 157 7.16 6.61 13.88
C THR A 157 5.79 5.97 13.68
N THR A 158 5.14 5.52 14.75
CA THR A 158 3.89 4.74 14.64
C THR A 158 2.96 4.98 15.83
N PRO A 159 1.64 5.02 15.62
CA PRO A 159 0.67 5.05 16.71
C PRO A 159 0.65 3.72 17.47
N ARG A 160 0.35 3.77 18.78
CA ARG A 160 0.16 2.58 19.62
C ARG A 160 -1.27 2.03 19.55
N TRP A 161 -2.18 2.81 19.02
CA TRP A 161 -3.61 2.52 18.89
C TRP A 161 -4.01 1.94 17.52
N ALA A 162 -3.03 1.71 16.64
CA ALA A 162 -3.26 1.10 15.34
C ALA A 162 -2.23 0.00 15.05
N ILE A 163 -2.68 -1.07 14.38
CA ILE A 163 -1.83 -2.18 13.96
C ILE A 163 -2.23 -2.64 12.55
N ALA A 164 -1.23 -2.84 11.69
CA ALA A 164 -1.41 -3.43 10.39
C ALA A 164 -1.36 -4.97 10.50
N HIS A 165 -2.35 -5.63 9.90
CA HIS A 165 -2.40 -7.07 9.72
C HIS A 165 -2.30 -7.38 8.24
N LYS A 166 -1.09 -7.71 7.79
CA LYS A 166 -0.81 -8.01 6.40
C LYS A 166 -1.37 -9.37 6.01
N PHE A 167 -1.81 -9.52 4.76
CA PHE A 167 -2.09 -10.84 4.23
C PHE A 167 -0.81 -11.66 4.13
N ALA A 168 -0.94 -12.99 4.11
CA ALA A 168 0.18 -13.86 3.85
C ALA A 168 0.87 -13.45 2.54
N ALA A 169 2.20 -13.43 2.56
CA ALA A 169 2.98 -13.13 1.37
C ALA A 169 2.68 -14.19 0.29
N GLU A 170 2.43 -13.73 -0.91
CA GLU A 170 2.34 -14.63 -2.05
C GLU A 170 3.72 -15.22 -2.31
N THR A 171 3.76 -16.52 -2.56
CA THR A 171 4.97 -17.24 -2.91
C THR A 171 4.84 -17.79 -4.32
N ALA A 172 5.92 -17.71 -5.09
CA ALA A 172 5.99 -18.32 -6.39
C ALA A 172 7.32 -19.12 -6.50
N TRP A 173 7.31 -20.13 -7.32
CA TRP A 173 8.50 -20.90 -7.68
C TRP A 173 8.98 -20.43 -9.04
N THR A 174 10.28 -20.26 -9.18
CA THR A 174 10.93 -19.90 -10.44
C THR A 174 12.35 -20.42 -10.44
N ASP A 175 12.98 -20.49 -11.62
CA ASP A 175 14.34 -20.92 -11.77
C ASP A 175 15.31 -19.75 -11.57
N LEU A 176 16.43 -20.03 -10.91
CA LEU A 176 17.55 -19.10 -10.74
C LEU A 176 18.47 -19.21 -11.95
N GLU A 177 18.53 -18.16 -12.79
CA GLU A 177 19.39 -18.12 -13.97
C GLU A 177 20.85 -17.80 -13.61
N ALA A 178 21.05 -16.85 -12.69
CA ALA A 178 22.38 -16.39 -12.27
C ALA A 178 22.31 -15.65 -10.93
N ILE A 179 23.47 -15.47 -10.30
CA ILE A 179 23.67 -14.56 -9.18
C ILE A 179 24.63 -13.47 -9.62
N ASP A 180 24.13 -12.21 -9.68
CA ASP A 180 24.93 -11.04 -10.02
C ASP A 180 25.35 -10.33 -8.73
N ILE A 181 26.54 -9.73 -8.72
CA ILE A 181 27.00 -8.89 -7.62
C ILE A 181 26.83 -7.42 -8.01
N GLN A 182 25.96 -6.73 -7.30
CA GLN A 182 25.78 -5.29 -7.44
C GLN A 182 26.60 -4.53 -6.42
N VAL A 183 27.24 -3.45 -6.87
CA VAL A 183 28.00 -2.55 -5.99
C VAL A 183 27.15 -1.36 -5.62
N GLY A 184 26.81 -1.22 -4.34
CA GLY A 184 26.06 -0.09 -3.82
C GLY A 184 26.88 1.20 -3.82
N ARG A 185 26.21 2.34 -3.61
CA ARG A 185 26.85 3.68 -3.58
C ARG A 185 27.98 3.80 -2.54
N THR A 186 27.91 3.03 -1.47
CA THR A 186 28.92 3.00 -0.40
C THR A 186 30.02 1.96 -0.62
N GLY A 187 30.04 1.28 -1.77
CA GLY A 187 30.95 0.17 -2.05
C GLY A 187 30.47 -1.19 -1.50
N ALA A 188 29.34 -1.24 -0.81
CA ALA A 188 28.80 -2.51 -0.31
C ALA A 188 28.40 -3.43 -1.47
N LEU A 189 28.80 -4.69 -1.38
CA LEU A 189 28.46 -5.73 -2.35
C LEU A 189 27.11 -6.37 -1.96
N SER A 190 26.19 -6.40 -2.90
CA SER A 190 24.86 -7.01 -2.71
C SER A 190 24.63 -8.07 -3.76
N PRO A 191 24.55 -9.36 -3.38
CA PRO A 191 24.19 -10.42 -4.31
C PRO A 191 22.71 -10.31 -4.69
N VAL A 192 22.42 -10.46 -5.99
CA VAL A 192 21.07 -10.37 -6.57
C VAL A 192 20.84 -11.61 -7.43
N ALA A 193 19.80 -12.36 -7.11
CA ALA A 193 19.33 -13.45 -7.94
C ALA A 193 18.72 -12.89 -9.22
N ARG A 194 19.15 -13.39 -10.38
CA ARG A 194 18.47 -13.22 -11.66
C ARG A 194 17.57 -14.44 -11.87
N LEU A 195 16.30 -14.19 -12.05
CA LEU A 195 15.24 -15.20 -12.07
C LEU A 195 14.56 -15.25 -13.43
N VAL A 196 14.14 -16.44 -13.84
CA VAL A 196 13.11 -16.55 -14.87
C VAL A 196 11.91 -15.72 -14.42
N PRO A 197 11.41 -14.75 -15.23
CA PRO A 197 10.34 -13.86 -14.80
C PRO A 197 9.11 -14.60 -14.29
N VAL A 198 8.65 -14.28 -13.09
CA VAL A 198 7.48 -14.88 -12.46
C VAL A 198 6.57 -13.80 -11.89
N THR A 199 5.26 -13.99 -12.00
CA THR A 199 4.29 -13.04 -11.43
C THR A 199 4.03 -13.36 -9.97
N VAL A 200 4.24 -12.38 -9.09
CA VAL A 200 3.97 -12.45 -7.64
C VAL A 200 3.20 -11.21 -7.23
N GLY A 201 2.02 -11.35 -6.65
CA GLY A 201 1.20 -10.22 -6.23
C GLY A 201 0.84 -9.25 -7.36
N GLY A 202 0.67 -9.75 -8.59
CA GLY A 202 0.38 -8.92 -9.77
C GLY A 202 1.59 -8.17 -10.33
N VAL A 203 2.81 -8.43 -9.82
CA VAL A 203 4.07 -7.83 -10.31
C VAL A 203 4.96 -8.90 -10.89
N VAL A 204 5.52 -8.63 -12.07
CA VAL A 204 6.53 -9.51 -12.66
C VAL A 204 7.87 -9.28 -11.95
N VAL A 205 8.38 -10.32 -11.31
CA VAL A 205 9.65 -10.32 -10.60
C VAL A 205 10.67 -11.10 -11.42
N SER A 206 11.77 -10.47 -11.81
CA SER A 206 12.91 -11.07 -12.51
C SER A 206 14.22 -10.99 -11.72
N ASN A 207 14.22 -10.24 -10.62
CA ASN A 207 15.39 -10.10 -9.76
C ASN A 207 14.95 -10.07 -8.28
N ALA A 208 15.75 -10.72 -7.41
CA ALA A 208 15.53 -10.70 -5.98
C ALA A 208 16.86 -10.49 -5.24
N THR A 209 16.86 -9.63 -4.22
CA THR A 209 18.07 -9.48 -3.40
C THR A 209 18.29 -10.74 -2.56
N LEU A 210 19.54 -11.17 -2.51
CA LEU A 210 20.01 -12.27 -1.66
C LEU A 210 20.70 -11.76 -0.39
N HIS A 211 20.63 -10.46 -0.17
CA HIS A 211 21.12 -9.70 0.98
C HIS A 211 22.64 -9.82 1.19
N ASN A 212 23.15 -10.97 1.59
CA ASN A 212 24.56 -11.25 1.88
C ASN A 212 24.88 -12.76 1.72
N GLU A 213 26.13 -13.13 1.96
CA GLU A 213 26.61 -14.52 1.89
C GLU A 213 25.90 -15.42 2.91
N ASP A 214 25.68 -14.95 4.13
CA ASP A 214 24.99 -15.72 5.18
C ASP A 214 23.56 -16.07 4.74
N TYR A 215 22.89 -15.16 4.03
CA TYR A 215 21.56 -15.43 3.48
C TYR A 215 21.57 -16.52 2.41
N ILE A 216 22.61 -16.58 1.58
CA ILE A 216 22.77 -17.58 0.51
C ILE A 216 23.14 -18.94 1.11
N SER A 217 24.12 -18.97 2.01
CA SER A 217 24.61 -20.19 2.66
C SER A 217 23.61 -20.78 3.65
N GLY A 218 22.68 -19.94 4.19
CA GLY A 218 21.73 -20.34 5.21
C GLY A 218 22.33 -20.52 6.61
N VAL A 219 23.60 -20.13 6.79
CA VAL A 219 24.31 -20.14 8.07
C VAL A 219 24.92 -18.78 8.37
N ASP A 220 25.04 -18.43 9.64
CA ASP A 220 25.73 -17.20 10.03
C ASP A 220 27.26 -17.39 10.04
N SER A 221 27.99 -16.31 10.32
CA SER A 221 29.45 -16.30 10.42
C SER A 221 30.02 -17.24 11.49
N ASN A 222 29.20 -17.74 12.40
CA ASN A 222 29.55 -18.70 13.47
C ASN A 222 29.14 -20.14 13.10
N GLY A 223 28.54 -20.36 11.91
CA GLY A 223 28.05 -21.66 11.45
C GLY A 223 26.69 -22.05 12.04
N ALA A 224 25.98 -21.15 12.71
CA ALA A 224 24.63 -21.42 13.21
C ALA A 224 23.61 -21.32 12.06
N GLN A 225 22.69 -22.26 11.98
CA GLN A 225 21.67 -22.31 10.95
C GLN A 225 20.65 -21.17 11.14
N LEU A 226 20.57 -20.26 10.15
CA LEU A 226 19.68 -19.09 10.18
C LEU A 226 18.24 -19.44 9.82
N ARG A 227 18.01 -20.56 9.11
CA ARG A 227 16.68 -21.00 8.67
C ARG A 227 16.59 -22.51 8.61
N ALA A 228 15.45 -23.05 9.01
CA ALA A 228 15.04 -24.40 8.64
C ALA A 228 14.46 -24.30 7.20
N GLY A 229 15.12 -24.88 6.19
CA GLY A 229 14.56 -24.89 4.86
C GLY A 229 15.57 -24.95 3.72
N ARG A 230 15.07 -25.00 2.52
CA ARG A 230 15.83 -25.26 1.30
C ARG A 230 16.77 -24.10 0.98
N TYR A 231 18.03 -24.41 0.80
CA TYR A 231 19.07 -23.47 0.37
C TYR A 231 18.93 -23.19 -1.13
N ILE A 232 19.39 -21.99 -1.54
CA ILE A 232 19.62 -21.70 -2.94
C ILE A 232 20.92 -22.42 -3.28
N LEU A 233 20.84 -23.53 -3.97
CA LEU A 233 22.02 -24.20 -4.53
C LEU A 233 22.27 -23.64 -5.92
N PRO A 234 23.51 -23.23 -6.24
CA PRO A 234 23.88 -22.97 -7.62
C PRO A 234 23.69 -24.28 -8.38
N GLY A 235 22.96 -24.24 -9.50
CA GLY A 235 22.85 -25.36 -10.44
C GLY A 235 24.17 -25.61 -11.18
#